data_e416e99525cdfb3cf0ac704bdb08901e
#
_entry.id   e416e99525cdfb3cf0ac704bdb08901e
#
_cell.length_a   1.000
_cell.length_b   1.000
_cell.length_c   1.000
_cell.angle_alpha   90.00
_cell.angle_beta   90.00
_cell.angle_gamma   90.00
#
_symmetry.space_group_name_H-M   'P 1'
#
loop_
_entity.id
_entity.type
_entity.pdbx_description
1 polymer ?
#
loop_
_entity_poly.entity_id
_entity_poly.type
_entity_poly.pdbx_seq_one_letter_code
_entity_poly.pdbx_strand_id
1 'polypeptide(L)'
;MLNYVVNRFIERQRWLEPVADVLQKVVAGSYKLLGNPGRSLKTFVHGTWLGHPLHPVLTDIPIGAWTIAILFDLSYLIERSHGWVSAADVTIFVGLLGAIASAVAGYTDWSDTFDRERRVGVAHGLLNTVVILLYLVSFILRVGGGSRVLAILLAYAGYLILLTAAFLGGDLVFGIGTGVNHHAWQEVPTKFTKVLLEGRLTDGMLVKAMAGDTPILLYKKGETVCAISETCSHAGGPLSEGELDGHIVQCPWHASRFDVCTGQVKGGPATISQVRYEVRRQNGQIEVRLSADTLQPN
;
A
#
# COMPACT_ATOMS: atom_id res chain seq x y z
N MET A 1 -24.12 -3.03 -5.86
CA MET A 1 -24.93 -3.96 -5.04
C MET A 1 -24.09 -5.10 -4.44
N LEU A 2 -23.30 -5.85 -5.22
CA LEU A 2 -22.44 -6.95 -4.71
C LEU A 2 -21.46 -6.48 -3.63
N ASN A 3 -20.74 -5.39 -3.86
CA ASN A 3 -19.81 -4.81 -2.90
C ASN A 3 -20.47 -4.52 -1.53
N TYR A 4 -21.69 -3.94 -1.50
CA TYR A 4 -22.41 -3.70 -0.26
C TYR A 4 -22.71 -4.99 0.52
N VAL A 5 -23.14 -6.05 -0.18
CA VAL A 5 -23.45 -7.36 0.44
C VAL A 5 -22.19 -8.00 1.02
N VAL A 6 -21.11 -8.03 0.25
CA VAL A 6 -19.82 -8.60 0.66
C VAL A 6 -19.24 -7.85 1.87
N ASN A 7 -19.21 -6.52 1.82
CA ASN A 7 -18.71 -5.72 2.92
C ASN A 7 -19.54 -5.90 4.20
N ARG A 8 -20.86 -5.91 4.09
CA ARG A 8 -21.73 -6.19 5.24
C ARG A 8 -21.53 -7.58 5.83
N PHE A 9 -21.22 -8.57 4.97
CA PHE A 9 -20.87 -9.91 5.44
C PHE A 9 -19.56 -9.90 6.21
N ILE A 10 -18.50 -9.25 5.67
CA ILE A 10 -17.19 -9.15 6.32
C ILE A 10 -17.28 -8.38 7.65
N GLU A 11 -18.04 -7.28 7.69
CA GLU A 11 -18.23 -6.48 8.91
C GLU A 11 -18.86 -7.28 10.06
N ARG A 12 -19.65 -8.31 9.75
CA ARG A 12 -20.25 -9.20 10.77
C ARG A 12 -19.28 -10.25 11.31
N GLN A 13 -18.12 -10.46 10.65
CA GLN A 13 -17.15 -11.49 11.02
C GLN A 13 -16.24 -11.00 12.16
N ARG A 14 -16.75 -10.97 13.39
CA ARG A 14 -16.02 -10.47 14.58
C ARG A 14 -14.72 -11.24 14.86
N TRP A 15 -14.62 -12.48 14.45
CA TRP A 15 -13.43 -13.32 14.63
C TRP A 15 -12.21 -12.82 13.82
N LEU A 16 -12.42 -11.99 12.80
CA LEU A 16 -11.34 -11.37 12.03
C LEU A 16 -10.50 -10.40 12.88
N GLU A 17 -11.09 -9.74 13.88
CA GLU A 17 -10.37 -8.77 14.71
C GLU A 17 -9.21 -9.38 15.49
N PRO A 18 -9.41 -10.43 16.33
CA PRO A 18 -8.28 -11.04 17.04
C PRO A 18 -7.25 -11.66 16.10
N VAL A 19 -7.65 -12.18 14.94
CA VAL A 19 -6.72 -12.67 13.92
C VAL A 19 -5.89 -11.53 13.36
N ALA A 20 -6.51 -10.41 13.04
CA ALA A 20 -5.82 -9.22 12.56
C ALA A 20 -4.83 -8.68 13.60
N ASP A 21 -5.21 -8.63 14.89
CA ASP A 21 -4.33 -8.19 15.98
C ASP A 21 -3.05 -9.04 16.07
N VAL A 22 -3.19 -10.35 15.97
CA VAL A 22 -2.04 -11.27 16.00
C VAL A 22 -1.16 -11.08 14.77
N LEU A 23 -1.75 -11.07 13.58
CA LEU A 23 -1.00 -10.94 12.33
C LEU A 23 -0.26 -9.61 12.22
N GLN A 24 -0.91 -8.48 12.58
CA GLN A 24 -0.23 -7.17 12.59
C GLN A 24 0.93 -7.14 13.58
N LYS A 25 0.77 -7.71 14.78
CA LYS A 25 1.86 -7.82 15.76
C LYS A 25 3.02 -8.67 15.24
N VAL A 26 2.73 -9.78 14.55
CA VAL A 26 3.75 -10.65 13.96
C VAL A 26 4.50 -9.90 12.86
N VAL A 27 3.80 -9.26 11.92
CA VAL A 27 4.43 -8.51 10.82
C VAL A 27 5.25 -7.33 11.35
N ALA A 28 4.68 -6.50 12.22
CA ALA A 28 5.40 -5.37 12.82
C ALA A 28 6.59 -5.84 13.67
N GLY A 29 6.42 -6.92 14.42
CA GLY A 29 7.46 -7.52 15.25
C GLY A 29 8.64 -8.04 14.44
N SER A 30 8.40 -8.66 13.28
CA SER A 30 9.47 -9.16 12.41
C SER A 30 10.40 -8.04 11.92
N TYR A 31 9.84 -6.91 11.51
CA TYR A 31 10.63 -5.73 11.14
C TYR A 31 11.33 -5.08 12.35
N LYS A 32 10.67 -5.04 13.51
CA LYS A 32 11.26 -4.47 14.72
C LYS A 32 12.47 -5.26 15.22
N LEU A 33 12.44 -6.60 15.12
CA LEU A 33 13.55 -7.47 15.49
C LEU A 33 14.83 -7.17 14.68
N LEU A 34 14.70 -6.72 13.44
CA LEU A 34 15.81 -6.36 12.57
C LEU A 34 16.36 -4.93 12.84
N GLY A 35 15.72 -4.13 13.70
CA GLY A 35 16.15 -2.77 14.03
C GLY A 35 16.15 -1.81 12.83
N ASN A 36 17.24 -1.04 12.64
CA ASN A 36 17.35 -0.08 11.53
C ASN A 36 17.30 -0.75 10.14
N PRO A 37 18.00 -1.87 9.87
CA PRO A 37 17.81 -2.64 8.63
C PRO A 37 16.36 -3.04 8.38
N GLY A 38 15.61 -3.40 9.42
CA GLY A 38 14.19 -3.75 9.31
C GLY A 38 13.32 -2.58 8.84
N ARG A 39 13.59 -1.35 9.31
CA ARG A 39 12.89 -0.15 8.81
C ARG A 39 13.17 0.09 7.32
N SER A 40 14.44 -0.02 6.90
CA SER A 40 14.83 0.13 5.50
C SER A 40 14.18 -0.94 4.62
N LEU A 41 14.17 -2.19 5.10
CA LEU A 41 13.52 -3.30 4.41
C LEU A 41 12.01 -3.07 4.29
N LYS A 42 11.33 -2.65 5.37
CA LYS A 42 9.91 -2.32 5.35
C LYS A 42 9.60 -1.24 4.31
N THR A 43 10.38 -0.15 4.31
CA THR A 43 10.26 0.96 3.34
C THR A 43 10.47 0.45 1.90
N PHE A 44 11.45 -0.44 1.67
CA PHE A 44 11.69 -1.05 0.37
C PHE A 44 10.50 -1.91 -0.08
N VAL A 45 9.96 -2.75 0.81
CA VAL A 45 8.82 -3.64 0.54
C VAL A 45 7.53 -2.87 0.29
N HIS A 46 7.33 -1.70 0.92
CA HIS A 46 6.23 -0.79 0.59
C HIS A 46 6.29 -0.23 -0.84
N GLY A 47 7.45 -0.27 -1.51
CA GLY A 47 7.61 0.27 -2.86
C GLY A 47 7.89 1.78 -2.89
N THR A 48 8.37 2.38 -1.80
CA THR A 48 8.70 3.82 -1.74
C THR A 48 9.69 4.22 -2.84
N TRP A 49 10.65 3.36 -3.17
CA TRP A 49 11.62 3.55 -4.25
C TRP A 49 11.00 3.49 -5.66
N LEU A 50 9.86 2.83 -5.80
CA LEU A 50 9.15 2.63 -7.06
C LEU A 50 8.17 3.79 -7.35
N GLY A 51 7.79 4.56 -6.31
CA GLY A 51 6.81 5.64 -6.40
C GLY A 51 5.34 5.17 -6.33
N HIS A 52 5.10 3.87 -6.12
CA HIS A 52 3.78 3.29 -5.86
C HIS A 52 3.93 1.97 -5.08
N PRO A 53 2.86 1.44 -4.44
CA PRO A 53 2.94 0.18 -3.70
C PRO A 53 3.48 -0.96 -4.54
N LEU A 54 4.38 -1.78 -3.94
CA LEU A 54 5.01 -2.92 -4.62
C LEU A 54 4.04 -4.09 -4.78
N HIS A 55 3.11 -4.27 -3.82
CA HIS A 55 2.17 -5.38 -3.82
C HIS A 55 1.37 -5.52 -5.13
N PRO A 56 0.72 -4.48 -5.69
CA PRO A 56 -0.05 -4.60 -6.93
C PRO A 56 0.78 -5.09 -8.13
N VAL A 57 2.05 -4.68 -8.22
CA VAL A 57 2.96 -5.12 -9.30
C VAL A 57 3.24 -6.61 -9.22
N LEU A 58 3.42 -7.11 -8.00
CA LEU A 58 3.72 -8.53 -7.78
C LEU A 58 2.50 -9.43 -7.98
N THR A 59 1.26 -8.94 -7.75
CA THR A 59 0.03 -9.73 -7.89
C THR A 59 -0.24 -10.18 -9.31
N ASP A 60 0.23 -9.44 -10.31
CA ASP A 60 0.04 -9.80 -11.72
C ASP A 60 0.70 -11.14 -12.07
N ILE A 61 1.81 -11.49 -11.38
CA ILE A 61 2.54 -12.74 -11.61
C ILE A 61 1.68 -13.97 -11.27
N PRO A 62 1.18 -14.17 -10.03
CA PRO A 62 0.38 -15.34 -9.70
C PRO A 62 -0.98 -15.35 -10.43
N ILE A 63 -1.62 -14.21 -10.63
CA ILE A 63 -2.90 -14.14 -11.34
C ILE A 63 -2.72 -14.62 -12.78
N GLY A 64 -1.73 -14.09 -13.51
CA GLY A 64 -1.45 -14.48 -14.89
C GLY A 64 -0.98 -15.92 -14.99
N ALA A 65 0.00 -16.34 -14.19
CA ALA A 65 0.56 -17.68 -14.22
C ALA A 65 -0.52 -18.75 -13.90
N TRP A 66 -1.31 -18.56 -12.86
CA TRP A 66 -2.33 -19.54 -12.48
C TRP A 66 -3.53 -19.57 -13.44
N THR A 67 -3.87 -18.43 -14.05
CA THR A 67 -4.86 -18.43 -15.15
C THR A 67 -4.40 -19.30 -16.32
N ILE A 68 -3.14 -19.15 -16.73
CA ILE A 68 -2.57 -19.97 -17.82
C ILE A 68 -2.42 -21.44 -17.39
N ALA A 69 -2.05 -21.71 -16.13
CA ALA A 69 -1.95 -23.07 -15.61
C ALA A 69 -3.29 -23.81 -15.68
N ILE A 70 -4.41 -23.13 -15.36
CA ILE A 70 -5.77 -23.68 -15.51
C ILE A 70 -6.06 -24.05 -16.96
N LEU A 71 -5.66 -23.21 -17.92
CA LEU A 71 -5.84 -23.52 -19.36
C LEU A 71 -4.97 -24.70 -19.79
N PHE A 72 -3.73 -24.83 -19.33
CA PHE A 72 -2.88 -25.96 -19.60
C PHE A 72 -3.42 -27.26 -18.99
N ASP A 73 -3.95 -27.21 -17.75
CA ASP A 73 -4.60 -28.36 -17.14
C ASP A 73 -5.85 -28.79 -17.93
N LEU A 74 -6.65 -27.84 -18.43
CA LEU A 74 -7.80 -28.13 -19.29
C LEU A 74 -7.36 -28.78 -20.61
N SER A 75 -6.34 -28.24 -21.25
CA SER A 75 -5.75 -28.83 -22.48
C SER A 75 -5.25 -30.23 -22.23
N TYR A 76 -4.60 -30.51 -21.10
CA TYR A 76 -4.20 -31.86 -20.71
C TYR A 76 -5.39 -32.80 -20.54
N LEU A 77 -6.50 -32.35 -19.94
CA LEU A 77 -7.69 -33.20 -19.79
C LEU A 77 -8.31 -33.59 -21.11
N ILE A 78 -8.17 -32.75 -22.16
CA ILE A 78 -8.70 -32.99 -23.51
C ILE A 78 -7.72 -33.85 -24.32
N GLU A 79 -6.45 -33.43 -24.44
CA GLU A 79 -5.49 -34.00 -25.38
C GLU A 79 -4.59 -35.08 -24.77
N ARG A 80 -4.50 -35.17 -23.43
CA ARG A 80 -3.64 -36.11 -22.68
C ARG A 80 -2.15 -36.02 -23.01
N SER A 81 -1.69 -34.87 -23.53
CA SER A 81 -0.28 -34.64 -23.88
C SER A 81 0.55 -34.30 -22.65
N HIS A 82 1.73 -34.93 -22.52
CA HIS A 82 2.70 -34.65 -21.46
C HIS A 82 3.26 -33.22 -21.52
N GLY A 83 3.27 -32.58 -22.69
CA GLY A 83 3.71 -31.19 -22.83
C GLY A 83 2.85 -30.22 -21.99
N TRP A 84 1.53 -30.41 -21.98
CA TRP A 84 0.62 -29.59 -21.16
C TRP A 84 0.85 -29.79 -19.67
N VAL A 85 1.20 -31.02 -19.25
CA VAL A 85 1.56 -31.32 -17.85
C VAL A 85 2.74 -30.47 -17.40
N SER A 86 3.84 -30.51 -18.13
CA SER A 86 5.05 -29.76 -17.77
C SER A 86 4.83 -28.25 -17.82
N ALA A 87 4.08 -27.75 -18.80
CA ALA A 87 3.73 -26.35 -18.90
C ALA A 87 2.90 -25.87 -17.69
N ALA A 88 1.89 -26.65 -17.29
CA ALA A 88 1.08 -26.33 -16.09
C ALA A 88 1.94 -26.33 -14.82
N ASP A 89 2.83 -27.30 -14.65
CA ASP A 89 3.65 -27.44 -13.45
C ASP A 89 4.63 -26.26 -13.30
N VAL A 90 5.27 -25.84 -14.39
CA VAL A 90 6.17 -24.69 -14.41
C VAL A 90 5.42 -23.40 -14.11
N THR A 91 4.28 -23.18 -14.72
CA THR A 91 3.48 -21.96 -14.48
C THR A 91 2.92 -21.91 -13.06
N ILE A 92 2.54 -23.05 -12.47
CA ILE A 92 2.14 -23.11 -11.05
C ILE A 92 3.31 -22.73 -10.14
N PHE A 93 4.50 -23.24 -10.41
CA PHE A 93 5.70 -22.91 -9.64
C PHE A 93 6.03 -21.40 -9.72
N VAL A 94 6.02 -20.82 -10.91
CA VAL A 94 6.25 -19.38 -11.09
C VAL A 94 5.19 -18.57 -10.34
N GLY A 95 3.92 -18.99 -10.43
CA GLY A 95 2.82 -18.37 -9.68
C GLY A 95 3.02 -18.44 -8.17
N LEU A 96 3.52 -19.56 -7.63
CA LEU A 96 3.82 -19.70 -6.20
C LEU A 96 4.92 -18.72 -5.73
N LEU A 97 6.00 -18.57 -6.51
CA LEU A 97 7.05 -17.61 -6.19
C LEU A 97 6.51 -16.18 -6.17
N GLY A 98 5.74 -15.81 -7.20
CA GLY A 98 5.08 -14.49 -7.27
C GLY A 98 4.09 -14.27 -6.13
N ALA A 99 3.30 -15.29 -5.78
CA ALA A 99 2.32 -15.20 -4.71
C ALA A 99 2.95 -15.03 -3.32
N ILE A 100 4.08 -15.70 -3.05
CA ILE A 100 4.83 -15.52 -1.79
C ILE A 100 5.39 -14.10 -1.72
N ALA A 101 6.01 -13.60 -2.79
CA ALA A 101 6.52 -12.23 -2.84
C ALA A 101 5.40 -11.19 -2.66
N SER A 102 4.26 -11.40 -3.35
CA SER A 102 3.05 -10.60 -3.21
C SER A 102 2.49 -10.61 -1.79
N ALA A 103 2.45 -11.78 -1.14
CA ALA A 103 1.96 -11.91 0.23
C ALA A 103 2.85 -11.13 1.22
N VAL A 104 4.18 -11.20 1.06
CA VAL A 104 5.10 -10.41 1.90
C VAL A 104 4.83 -8.91 1.74
N ALA A 105 4.69 -8.40 0.50
CA ALA A 105 4.40 -7.00 0.26
C ALA A 105 3.00 -6.62 0.78
N GLY A 106 1.97 -7.40 0.47
CA GLY A 106 0.60 -7.12 0.87
C GLY A 106 0.37 -7.15 2.38
N TYR A 107 0.94 -8.12 3.10
CA TYR A 107 0.87 -8.12 4.56
C TYR A 107 1.69 -6.98 5.19
N THR A 108 2.75 -6.52 4.53
CA THR A 108 3.51 -5.34 4.97
C THR A 108 2.65 -4.08 4.84
N ASP A 109 2.03 -3.85 3.68
CA ASP A 109 1.14 -2.70 3.46
C ASP A 109 -0.06 -2.73 4.41
N TRP A 110 -0.69 -3.89 4.57
CA TRP A 110 -1.81 -4.08 5.46
C TRP A 110 -1.46 -3.89 6.94
N SER A 111 -0.22 -4.14 7.35
CA SER A 111 0.18 -4.05 8.76
C SER A 111 -0.01 -2.66 9.39
N ASP A 112 -0.12 -1.64 8.56
CA ASP A 112 -0.28 -0.25 8.99
C ASP A 112 -1.72 0.28 8.79
N THR A 113 -2.71 -0.61 8.49
CA THR A 113 -4.11 -0.23 8.27
C THR A 113 -4.96 -0.33 9.53
N PHE A 114 -6.11 0.36 9.54
CA PHE A 114 -7.06 0.42 10.66
C PHE A 114 -8.51 0.20 10.19
N ASP A 115 -9.41 0.05 11.12
CA ASP A 115 -10.87 0.01 10.94
C ASP A 115 -11.33 -0.92 9.80
N ARG A 116 -12.11 -0.40 8.86
CA ARG A 116 -12.67 -1.15 7.75
C ARG A 116 -11.61 -1.69 6.80
N GLU A 117 -10.61 -0.88 6.48
CA GLU A 117 -9.50 -1.27 5.62
C GLU A 117 -8.76 -2.48 6.18
N ARG A 118 -8.46 -2.45 7.47
CA ARG A 118 -7.83 -3.57 8.20
C ARG A 118 -8.66 -4.84 8.12
N ARG A 119 -9.97 -4.75 8.31
CA ARG A 119 -10.88 -5.90 8.31
C ARG A 119 -11.03 -6.53 6.93
N VAL A 120 -11.24 -5.71 5.90
CA VAL A 120 -11.31 -6.20 4.51
C VAL A 120 -9.94 -6.75 4.08
N GLY A 121 -8.86 -6.08 4.45
CA GLY A 121 -7.50 -6.49 4.13
C GLY A 121 -7.11 -7.83 4.76
N VAL A 122 -7.47 -8.10 6.03
CA VAL A 122 -7.20 -9.41 6.63
C VAL A 122 -8.02 -10.52 5.97
N ALA A 123 -9.27 -10.26 5.59
CA ALA A 123 -10.08 -11.24 4.86
C ALA A 123 -9.46 -11.56 3.49
N HIS A 124 -9.03 -10.54 2.74
CA HIS A 124 -8.29 -10.67 1.49
C HIS A 124 -6.99 -11.49 1.68
N GLY A 125 -6.18 -11.17 2.69
CA GLY A 125 -4.93 -11.86 2.99
C GLY A 125 -5.12 -13.32 3.37
N LEU A 126 -6.12 -13.64 4.21
CA LEU A 126 -6.44 -15.02 4.59
C LEU A 126 -6.91 -15.86 3.41
N LEU A 127 -7.77 -15.33 2.53
CA LEU A 127 -8.19 -16.03 1.31
C LEU A 127 -6.99 -16.32 0.42
N ASN A 128 -6.10 -15.35 0.18
CA ASN A 128 -4.89 -15.57 -0.60
C ASN A 128 -3.93 -16.56 0.06
N THR A 129 -3.84 -16.58 1.40
CA THR A 129 -3.06 -17.60 2.12
C THR A 129 -3.61 -19.00 1.85
N VAL A 130 -4.94 -19.19 1.88
CA VAL A 130 -5.58 -20.46 1.50
C VAL A 130 -5.29 -20.81 0.05
N VAL A 131 -5.34 -19.85 -0.86
CA VAL A 131 -4.98 -20.06 -2.29
C VAL A 131 -3.54 -20.56 -2.42
N ILE A 132 -2.58 -19.89 -1.78
CA ILE A 132 -1.17 -20.31 -1.80
C ILE A 132 -1.02 -21.75 -1.29
N LEU A 133 -1.68 -22.11 -0.20
CA LEU A 133 -1.62 -23.47 0.35
C LEU A 133 -2.22 -24.51 -0.60
N LEU A 134 -3.35 -24.22 -1.25
CA LEU A 134 -3.97 -25.12 -2.25
C LEU A 134 -3.05 -25.33 -3.45
N TYR A 135 -2.46 -24.27 -3.99
CA TYR A 135 -1.50 -24.37 -5.10
C TYR A 135 -0.21 -25.07 -4.68
N LEU A 136 0.27 -24.84 -3.46
CA LEU A 136 1.45 -25.54 -2.93
C LEU A 136 1.20 -27.05 -2.82
N VAL A 137 0.08 -27.46 -2.24
CA VAL A 137 -0.30 -28.89 -2.17
C VAL A 137 -0.49 -29.46 -3.57
N SER A 138 -1.18 -28.74 -4.47
CA SER A 138 -1.31 -29.12 -5.88
C SER A 138 0.05 -29.36 -6.52
N PHE A 139 1.01 -28.43 -6.32
CA PHE A 139 2.37 -28.54 -6.87
C PHE A 139 3.13 -29.75 -6.30
N ILE A 140 3.08 -29.95 -4.99
CA ILE A 140 3.71 -31.13 -4.34
C ILE A 140 3.18 -32.44 -4.90
N LEU A 141 1.86 -32.57 -5.09
CA LEU A 141 1.26 -33.76 -5.69
C LEU A 141 1.72 -33.98 -7.13
N ARG A 142 1.90 -32.89 -7.91
CA ARG A 142 2.35 -32.94 -9.30
C ARG A 142 3.79 -33.45 -9.42
N VAL A 143 4.71 -32.89 -8.65
CA VAL A 143 6.14 -33.26 -8.73
C VAL A 143 6.47 -34.53 -7.93
N GLY A 144 5.70 -34.85 -6.90
CA GLY A 144 5.89 -36.04 -6.06
C GLY A 144 5.24 -37.31 -6.59
N GLY A 145 4.68 -37.30 -7.81
CA GLY A 145 4.03 -38.47 -8.40
C GLY A 145 2.70 -38.84 -7.76
N GLY A 146 2.04 -37.90 -7.07
CA GLY A 146 0.71 -38.09 -6.50
C GLY A 146 -0.42 -38.04 -7.53
N SER A 147 -1.67 -38.06 -7.05
CA SER A 147 -2.85 -38.00 -7.92
C SER A 147 -2.91 -36.71 -8.72
N ARG A 148 -2.73 -36.80 -10.04
CA ARG A 148 -2.84 -35.67 -10.96
C ARG A 148 -4.23 -35.03 -10.95
N VAL A 149 -5.27 -35.87 -10.85
CA VAL A 149 -6.66 -35.39 -10.79
C VAL A 149 -6.89 -34.56 -9.54
N LEU A 150 -6.42 -35.03 -8.39
CA LEU A 150 -6.54 -34.27 -7.14
C LEU A 150 -5.76 -32.95 -7.21
N ALA A 151 -4.55 -32.97 -7.79
CA ALA A 151 -3.76 -31.76 -7.98
C ALA A 151 -4.47 -30.71 -8.84
N ILE A 152 -5.10 -31.14 -9.94
CA ILE A 152 -5.91 -30.28 -10.81
C ILE A 152 -7.12 -29.72 -10.04
N LEU A 153 -7.86 -30.57 -9.31
CA LEU A 153 -9.03 -30.12 -8.54
C LEU A 153 -8.66 -29.06 -7.49
N LEU A 154 -7.52 -29.25 -6.80
CA LEU A 154 -7.02 -28.26 -5.83
C LEU A 154 -6.65 -26.92 -6.51
N ALA A 155 -6.01 -26.96 -7.68
CA ALA A 155 -5.70 -25.76 -8.44
C ALA A 155 -6.98 -25.01 -8.87
N TYR A 156 -8.00 -25.71 -9.35
CA TYR A 156 -9.30 -25.10 -9.71
C TYR A 156 -10.00 -24.50 -8.48
N ALA A 157 -10.03 -25.23 -7.34
CA ALA A 157 -10.59 -24.70 -6.10
C ALA A 157 -9.84 -23.44 -5.65
N GLY A 158 -8.51 -23.45 -5.69
CA GLY A 158 -7.67 -22.29 -5.40
C GLY A 158 -7.97 -21.12 -6.33
N TYR A 159 -8.16 -21.37 -7.62
CA TYR A 159 -8.47 -20.33 -8.60
C TYR A 159 -9.83 -19.67 -8.34
N LEU A 160 -10.86 -20.41 -7.97
CA LEU A 160 -12.16 -19.85 -7.61
C LEU A 160 -12.08 -18.96 -6.36
N ILE A 161 -11.28 -19.37 -5.36
CA ILE A 161 -11.04 -18.55 -4.18
C ILE A 161 -10.20 -17.29 -4.55
N LEU A 162 -9.22 -17.42 -5.45
CA LEU A 162 -8.44 -16.30 -5.96
C LEU A 162 -9.31 -15.22 -6.59
N LEU A 163 -10.32 -15.58 -7.38
CA LEU A 163 -11.25 -14.62 -7.97
C LEU A 163 -12.02 -13.84 -6.90
N THR A 164 -12.42 -14.51 -5.81
CA THR A 164 -13.06 -13.84 -4.67
C THR A 164 -12.08 -12.91 -3.94
N ALA A 165 -10.85 -13.37 -3.73
CA ALA A 165 -9.80 -12.55 -3.12
C ALA A 165 -9.46 -11.34 -3.99
N ALA A 166 -9.35 -11.50 -5.31
CA ALA A 166 -9.11 -10.41 -6.26
C ALA A 166 -10.22 -9.35 -6.21
N PHE A 167 -11.50 -9.77 -6.07
CA PHE A 167 -12.61 -8.84 -5.87
C PHE A 167 -12.41 -7.98 -4.60
N LEU A 168 -12.00 -8.59 -3.48
CA LEU A 168 -11.71 -7.84 -2.25
C LEU A 168 -10.52 -6.89 -2.40
N GLY A 169 -9.48 -7.32 -3.13
CA GLY A 169 -8.34 -6.45 -3.47
C GLY A 169 -8.78 -5.22 -4.28
N GLY A 170 -9.66 -5.44 -5.26
CA GLY A 170 -10.27 -4.34 -6.02
C GLY A 170 -11.12 -3.41 -5.14
N ASP A 171 -11.86 -3.95 -4.16
CA ASP A 171 -12.64 -3.14 -3.22
C ASP A 171 -11.75 -2.29 -2.28
N LEU A 172 -10.62 -2.84 -1.83
CA LEU A 172 -9.62 -2.09 -1.06
C LEU A 172 -9.14 -0.85 -1.84
N VAL A 173 -8.79 -1.01 -3.12
CA VAL A 173 -8.26 0.10 -3.93
C VAL A 173 -9.38 1.05 -4.38
N PHE A 174 -10.40 0.54 -5.05
CA PHE A 174 -11.42 1.35 -5.71
C PHE A 174 -12.60 1.75 -4.82
N GLY A 175 -12.88 0.96 -3.77
CA GLY A 175 -13.97 1.20 -2.84
C GLY A 175 -13.53 1.92 -1.55
N ILE A 176 -12.36 1.61 -1.03
CA ILE A 176 -11.82 2.16 0.23
C ILE A 176 -10.74 3.22 -0.04
N GLY A 177 -10.00 3.13 -1.16
CA GLY A 177 -8.94 4.07 -1.53
C GLY A 177 -7.55 3.68 -1.01
N THR A 178 -7.36 2.42 -0.64
CA THR A 178 -6.06 1.92 -0.17
C THR A 178 -4.97 2.12 -1.21
N GLY A 179 -3.89 2.82 -0.84
CA GLY A 179 -2.74 3.09 -1.71
C GLY A 179 -2.98 4.11 -2.81
N VAL A 180 -4.14 4.77 -2.85
CA VAL A 180 -4.43 5.87 -3.79
C VAL A 180 -3.77 7.16 -3.30
N ASN A 181 -3.17 7.93 -4.22
CA ASN A 181 -2.59 9.23 -3.90
C ASN A 181 -3.66 10.25 -3.49
N HIS A 182 -3.68 10.64 -2.23
CA HIS A 182 -4.62 11.62 -1.70
C HIS A 182 -4.42 13.06 -2.21
N HIS A 183 -3.35 13.30 -2.98
CA HIS A 183 -3.12 14.59 -3.66
C HIS A 183 -3.58 14.60 -5.13
N ALA A 184 -4.00 13.46 -5.69
CA ALA A 184 -4.28 13.35 -7.13
C ALA A 184 -5.33 14.34 -7.63
N TRP A 185 -6.24 14.77 -6.75
CA TRP A 185 -7.32 15.71 -7.07
C TRP A 185 -7.32 16.97 -6.17
N GLN A 186 -6.22 17.19 -5.44
CA GLN A 186 -6.11 18.34 -4.56
C GLN A 186 -5.88 19.60 -5.41
N GLU A 187 -6.71 20.62 -5.23
CA GLU A 187 -6.43 21.95 -5.76
C GLU A 187 -5.20 22.54 -5.08
N VAL A 188 -4.36 23.21 -5.85
CA VAL A 188 -3.11 23.80 -5.34
C VAL A 188 -3.01 25.27 -5.76
N PRO A 189 -2.52 26.16 -4.89
CA PRO A 189 -2.36 27.58 -5.21
C PRO A 189 -1.23 27.77 -6.24
N THR A 190 -1.59 28.15 -7.46
CA THR A 190 -0.62 28.44 -8.55
C THR A 190 -0.04 29.86 -8.48
N LYS A 191 -0.69 30.75 -7.72
CA LYS A 191 -0.23 32.11 -7.42
C LYS A 191 0.09 32.22 -5.94
N PHE A 192 0.98 33.16 -5.56
CA PHE A 192 1.26 33.43 -4.16
C PHE A 192 -0.01 33.81 -3.42
N THR A 193 -0.42 32.97 -2.51
CA THR A 193 -1.64 33.09 -1.69
C THR A 193 -1.22 33.26 -0.22
N LYS A 194 -1.80 34.23 0.45
CA LYS A 194 -1.58 34.49 1.88
C LYS A 194 -2.12 33.32 2.71
N VAL A 195 -1.31 32.82 3.64
CA VAL A 195 -1.67 31.66 4.46
C VAL A 195 -1.60 31.93 5.96
N LEU A 196 -0.64 32.77 6.39
CA LEU A 196 -0.42 33.02 7.81
C LEU A 196 0.25 34.38 8.05
N LEU A 197 -0.06 35.06 9.16
CA LEU A 197 0.75 36.15 9.66
C LEU A 197 2.11 35.62 10.14
N GLU A 198 3.21 36.23 9.71
CA GLU A 198 4.56 35.74 10.04
C GLU A 198 4.78 35.60 11.57
N GLY A 199 4.27 36.53 12.37
CA GLY A 199 4.36 36.47 13.83
C GLY A 199 3.63 35.32 14.51
N ARG A 200 2.81 34.56 13.77
CA ARG A 200 2.13 33.35 14.29
C ARG A 200 2.91 32.07 14.00
N LEU A 201 3.99 32.13 13.20
CA LEU A 201 4.80 30.96 12.90
C LEU A 201 5.96 30.85 13.90
N THR A 202 5.80 29.96 14.87
CA THR A 202 6.79 29.71 15.92
C THR A 202 7.94 28.84 15.40
N ASP A 203 9.15 29.17 15.79
CA ASP A 203 10.35 28.40 15.40
C ASP A 203 10.30 26.97 15.95
N GLY A 204 10.63 25.99 15.11
CA GLY A 204 10.67 24.58 15.47
C GLY A 204 9.32 23.88 15.55
N MET A 205 8.19 24.56 15.25
CA MET A 205 6.85 23.99 15.32
C MET A 205 6.23 23.73 13.93
N LEU A 206 5.44 22.69 13.84
CA LEU A 206 4.56 22.42 12.70
C LEU A 206 3.27 23.24 12.86
N VAL A 207 2.91 24.02 11.84
CA VAL A 207 1.73 24.88 11.87
C VAL A 207 0.86 24.63 10.64
N LYS A 208 -0.40 24.26 10.87
CA LYS A 208 -1.41 24.18 9.83
C LYS A 208 -1.88 25.57 9.43
N ALA A 209 -1.92 25.83 8.13
CA ALA A 209 -2.46 27.05 7.52
C ALA A 209 -3.35 26.69 6.33
N MET A 210 -4.07 27.67 5.77
CA MET A 210 -4.96 27.46 4.64
C MET A 210 -4.58 28.40 3.47
N ALA A 211 -4.45 27.85 2.29
CA ALA A 211 -4.33 28.60 1.04
C ALA A 211 -5.64 28.45 0.25
N GLY A 212 -6.63 29.33 0.53
CA GLY A 212 -8.02 29.07 0.14
C GLY A 212 -8.54 27.84 0.88
N ASP A 213 -9.00 26.84 0.16
CA ASP A 213 -9.48 25.56 0.71
C ASP A 213 -8.37 24.50 0.85
N THR A 214 -7.15 24.82 0.43
CA THR A 214 -6.02 23.89 0.46
C THR A 214 -5.27 23.96 1.79
N PRO A 215 -5.21 22.86 2.58
CA PRO A 215 -4.47 22.83 3.82
C PRO A 215 -2.96 22.71 3.57
N ILE A 216 -2.18 23.57 4.21
CA ILE A 216 -0.72 23.68 4.09
C ILE A 216 -0.08 23.44 5.45
N LEU A 217 0.96 22.62 5.48
CA LEU A 217 1.87 22.48 6.62
C LEU A 217 3.01 23.46 6.46
N LEU A 218 3.17 24.36 7.42
CA LEU A 218 4.30 25.29 7.54
C LEU A 218 5.25 24.81 8.64
N TYR A 219 6.53 24.93 8.37
CA TYR A 219 7.61 24.69 9.33
C TYR A 219 8.64 25.80 9.24
N LYS A 220 9.09 26.31 10.40
CA LYS A 220 10.14 27.33 10.49
C LYS A 220 11.31 26.81 11.29
N LYS A 221 12.53 27.06 10.80
CA LYS A 221 13.77 26.87 11.55
C LYS A 221 14.75 28.02 11.25
N GLY A 222 14.93 28.89 12.23
CA GLY A 222 15.66 30.13 12.02
C GLY A 222 15.02 31.01 10.94
N GLU A 223 15.79 31.37 9.93
CA GLU A 223 15.29 32.16 8.79
C GLU A 223 14.58 31.32 7.70
N THR A 224 14.70 30.00 7.73
CA THR A 224 14.12 29.12 6.73
C THR A 224 12.66 28.81 7.07
N VAL A 225 11.77 29.03 6.11
CA VAL A 225 10.36 28.58 6.18
C VAL A 225 10.11 27.62 5.06
N CYS A 226 9.62 26.44 5.43
CA CYS A 226 9.27 25.36 4.51
C CYS A 226 7.75 25.18 4.48
N ALA A 227 7.20 24.75 3.33
CA ALA A 227 5.79 24.50 3.16
C ALA A 227 5.56 23.25 2.29
N ILE A 228 4.75 22.32 2.80
CA ILE A 228 4.28 21.14 2.07
C ILE A 228 2.77 20.97 2.27
N SER A 229 2.15 20.02 1.57
CA SER A 229 0.76 19.68 1.83
C SER A 229 0.59 19.18 3.26
N GLU A 230 -0.44 19.66 3.94
CA GLU A 230 -0.84 19.22 5.29
C GLU A 230 -1.42 17.81 5.26
N THR A 231 -2.11 17.45 4.18
CA THR A 231 -2.75 16.14 4.01
C THR A 231 -1.70 15.11 3.63
N CYS A 232 -1.57 14.04 4.39
CA CYS A 232 -0.64 12.94 4.07
C CYS A 232 -1.03 12.25 2.75
N SER A 233 -0.07 12.07 1.84
CA SER A 233 -0.29 11.42 0.52
C SER A 233 -0.76 9.97 0.63
N HIS A 234 -0.48 9.28 1.74
CA HIS A 234 -0.83 7.88 1.94
C HIS A 234 -2.33 7.67 2.18
N ALA A 235 -2.90 8.31 3.22
CA ALA A 235 -4.27 8.07 3.64
C ALA A 235 -4.94 9.34 4.21
N GLY A 236 -4.43 10.53 3.89
CA GLY A 236 -5.07 11.80 4.24
C GLY A 236 -4.85 12.28 5.68
N GLY A 237 -3.98 11.65 6.47
CA GLY A 237 -3.71 12.04 7.85
C GLY A 237 -3.13 13.46 8.00
N PRO A 238 -3.39 14.15 9.12
CA PRO A 238 -2.95 15.52 9.36
C PRO A 238 -1.48 15.56 9.79
N LEU A 239 -0.58 16.06 8.93
CA LEU A 239 0.85 16.09 9.22
C LEU A 239 1.22 17.07 10.32
N SER A 240 0.46 18.14 10.54
CA SER A 240 0.70 19.11 11.63
C SER A 240 0.52 18.53 13.02
N GLU A 241 -0.23 17.41 13.14
CA GLU A 241 -0.42 16.67 14.39
C GLU A 241 0.64 15.57 14.59
N GLY A 242 1.57 15.46 13.66
CA GLY A 242 2.61 14.46 13.66
C GLY A 242 3.83 14.81 14.53
N GLU A 243 4.73 13.84 14.64
CA GLU A 243 6.00 14.02 15.36
C GLU A 243 7.08 14.56 14.42
N LEU A 244 7.86 15.52 14.89
CA LEU A 244 8.97 16.13 14.15
C LEU A 244 10.31 15.63 14.68
N ASP A 245 11.14 15.07 13.80
CA ASP A 245 12.52 14.66 14.08
C ASP A 245 13.46 15.39 13.10
N GLY A 246 14.07 16.46 13.57
CA GLY A 246 14.89 17.36 12.74
C GLY A 246 14.06 18.07 11.67
N HIS A 247 14.13 17.61 10.42
CA HIS A 247 13.34 18.08 9.28
C HIS A 247 12.35 17.03 8.77
N ILE A 248 12.22 15.92 9.49
CA ILE A 248 11.33 14.81 9.09
C ILE A 248 10.08 14.87 9.94
N VAL A 249 8.92 15.06 9.32
CA VAL A 249 7.63 14.88 9.96
C VAL A 249 7.14 13.44 9.78
N GLN A 250 6.67 12.84 10.87
CA GLN A 250 6.04 11.53 10.88
C GLN A 250 4.54 11.66 11.00
N CYS A 251 3.80 11.13 10.03
CA CYS A 251 2.33 11.13 10.04
C CYS A 251 1.79 10.39 11.27
N PRO A 252 0.81 10.96 12.01
CA PRO A 252 0.28 10.34 13.22
C PRO A 252 -0.55 9.10 12.95
N TRP A 253 -1.10 8.94 11.73
CA TRP A 253 -1.97 7.80 11.41
C TRP A 253 -1.18 6.51 11.14
N HIS A 254 -0.25 6.52 10.16
CA HIS A 254 0.40 5.30 9.67
C HIS A 254 1.93 5.42 9.64
N ALA A 255 2.49 6.40 10.36
CA ALA A 255 3.93 6.61 10.51
C ALA A 255 4.72 6.85 9.20
N SER A 256 4.05 7.27 8.11
CA SER A 256 4.73 7.75 6.90
C SER A 256 5.59 8.96 7.24
N ARG A 257 6.81 9.02 6.72
CA ARG A 257 7.81 10.04 7.06
C ARG A 257 8.14 10.90 5.84
N PHE A 258 8.12 12.21 6.01
CA PHE A 258 8.38 13.18 4.94
C PHE A 258 9.35 14.26 5.40
N ASP A 259 10.22 14.70 4.50
CA ASP A 259 11.02 15.89 4.70
C ASP A 259 10.16 17.15 4.50
N VAL A 260 10.03 17.97 5.52
CA VAL A 260 9.13 19.14 5.52
C VAL A 260 9.57 20.26 4.58
N CYS A 261 10.82 20.26 4.10
CA CYS A 261 11.33 21.30 3.20
C CYS A 261 11.34 20.87 1.73
N THR A 262 11.52 19.57 1.47
CA THR A 262 11.54 19.04 0.09
C THR A 262 10.25 18.33 -0.30
N GLY A 263 9.44 17.91 0.68
CA GLY A 263 8.27 17.05 0.47
C GLY A 263 8.61 15.59 0.25
N GLN A 264 9.89 15.23 0.10
CA GLN A 264 10.30 13.86 -0.22
C GLN A 264 9.87 12.86 0.85
N VAL A 265 9.33 11.72 0.41
CA VAL A 265 9.07 10.59 1.29
C VAL A 265 10.40 9.99 1.76
N LYS A 266 10.52 9.80 3.09
CA LYS A 266 11.71 9.26 3.77
C LYS A 266 11.44 7.92 4.44
N GLY A 267 10.17 7.50 4.48
CA GLY A 267 9.76 6.19 5.00
C GLY A 267 8.27 5.93 4.71
N GLY A 268 7.96 4.66 4.35
CA GLY A 268 6.60 4.22 4.09
C GLY A 268 5.73 4.13 5.36
N PRO A 269 4.42 3.84 5.18
CA PRO A 269 3.81 3.26 3.99
C PRO A 269 3.57 4.21 2.80
N ALA A 270 3.69 5.54 2.95
CA ALA A 270 3.61 6.43 1.79
C ALA A 270 4.67 6.09 0.74
N THR A 271 4.28 6.09 -0.51
CA THR A 271 5.15 5.87 -1.68
C THR A 271 5.30 7.14 -2.52
N ILE A 272 4.45 8.14 -2.30
CA ILE A 272 4.39 9.38 -3.06
C ILE A 272 4.78 10.54 -2.16
N SER A 273 5.69 11.40 -2.65
CA SER A 273 6.13 12.60 -1.97
C SER A 273 5.01 13.61 -1.75
N GLN A 274 5.15 14.48 -0.75
CA GLN A 274 4.21 15.55 -0.48
C GLN A 274 4.33 16.66 -1.54
N VAL A 275 3.20 17.32 -1.83
CA VAL A 275 3.22 18.53 -2.65
C VAL A 275 4.03 19.60 -1.93
N ARG A 276 5.04 20.15 -2.59
CA ARG A 276 5.89 21.22 -2.08
C ARG A 276 5.42 22.58 -2.55
N TYR A 277 5.53 23.58 -1.68
CA TYR A 277 5.19 24.96 -2.00
C TYR A 277 6.41 25.87 -1.87
N GLU A 278 6.53 26.82 -2.78
CA GLU A 278 7.43 27.96 -2.61
C GLU A 278 6.85 28.92 -1.57
N VAL A 279 7.72 29.43 -0.69
CA VAL A 279 7.33 30.35 0.37
C VAL A 279 7.92 31.72 0.09
N ARG A 280 7.11 32.75 0.26
CA ARG A 280 7.50 34.15 0.23
C ARG A 280 7.03 34.87 1.50
N ARG A 281 7.89 35.72 2.07
CA ARG A 281 7.52 36.63 3.15
C ARG A 281 7.32 38.03 2.55
N GLN A 282 6.17 38.61 2.72
CA GLN A 282 5.86 39.93 2.19
C GLN A 282 4.87 40.65 3.11
N ASN A 283 5.23 41.89 3.56
CA ASN A 283 4.40 42.74 4.41
C ASN A 283 3.90 42.04 5.70
N GLY A 284 4.78 41.24 6.37
CA GLY A 284 4.47 40.51 7.59
C GLY A 284 3.53 39.32 7.36
N GLN A 285 3.35 38.90 6.12
CA GLN A 285 2.55 37.73 5.71
C GLN A 285 3.47 36.64 5.15
N ILE A 286 3.09 35.39 5.41
CA ILE A 286 3.63 34.22 4.72
C ILE A 286 2.67 33.92 3.57
N GLU A 287 3.22 33.82 2.38
CA GLU A 287 2.51 33.47 1.16
C GLU A 287 3.14 32.24 0.53
N VAL A 288 2.29 31.38 -0.04
CA VAL A 288 2.72 30.13 -0.72
C VAL A 288 2.16 30.03 -2.11
N ARG A 289 2.90 29.36 -2.99
CA ARG A 289 2.42 28.88 -4.29
C ARG A 289 3.00 27.51 -4.58
N LEU A 290 2.40 26.76 -5.50
CA LEU A 290 2.96 25.48 -5.96
C LEU A 290 4.41 25.67 -6.41
N SER A 291 5.31 24.83 -5.90
CA SER A 291 6.70 24.79 -6.36
C SER A 291 6.81 24.11 -7.73
N ALA A 292 7.62 24.70 -8.62
CA ALA A 292 7.91 24.07 -9.91
C ALA A 292 8.57 22.69 -9.76
N ASP A 293 9.35 22.51 -8.71
CA ASP A 293 10.03 21.23 -8.41
C ASP A 293 9.08 20.11 -8.00
N THR A 294 7.83 20.43 -7.60
CA THR A 294 6.82 19.41 -7.23
C THR A 294 6.42 18.51 -8.41
N LEU A 295 6.57 18.98 -9.62
CA LEU A 295 6.21 18.26 -10.85
C LEU A 295 7.39 17.47 -11.45
N GLN A 296 8.57 17.51 -10.83
CA GLN A 296 9.71 16.71 -11.28
C GLN A 296 9.65 15.33 -10.62
N PRO A 297 9.62 14.24 -11.39
CA PRO A 297 9.81 12.90 -10.83
C PRO A 297 11.19 12.82 -10.19
N ASN A 298 11.26 12.23 -9.00
CA ASN A 298 12.52 11.94 -8.29
C ASN A 298 13.37 10.97 -9.10
#